data_15b1be440596d085edd607492ce88052
#
_entry.id   15b1be440596d085edd607492ce88052
#
_cell.length_a   1.000
_cell.length_b   1.000
_cell.length_c   1.000
_cell.angle_alpha   90.00
_cell.angle_beta   90.00
_cell.angle_gamma   90.00
#
_symmetry.space_group_name_H-M   'P 1'
#
loop_
_entity.id
_entity.type
_entity.pdbx_description
1 polymer ?
#
loop_
_entity_poly.entity_id
_entity_poly.type
_entity_poly.pdbx_seq_one_letter_code
_entity_poly.pdbx_strand_id
1 'polypeptide(L)'
;MKYIFSNIAGLLLLFFSSARAEKPNVILIMTDDQGYGDLGCHGNPILKTPNLDKLHSESVRFTDFHVSPFCTPTRAALMSGNHPGVTGAYRTSAGRTMMHPSEKTLAHLFAENGYKTGMTGKWHLGDNAPHRPQDRGFQDAVWHR
;
A
#
# COMPACT_ATOMS: atom_id res chain seq x y z
N MET A 1 -24.81 -43.30 37.99
CA MET A 1 -24.76 -42.90 36.57
C MET A 1 -24.89 -41.37 36.44
N LYS A 2 -24.10 -40.58 37.22
CA LYS A 2 -24.20 -39.08 37.24
C LYS A 2 -22.86 -38.33 37.11
N TYR A 3 -21.75 -38.99 36.78
CA TYR A 3 -20.42 -38.36 36.75
C TYR A 3 -19.69 -38.41 35.39
N ILE A 4 -20.35 -38.87 34.34
CA ILE A 4 -19.71 -39.02 33.02
C ILE A 4 -19.91 -37.75 32.14
N PHE A 5 -20.89 -36.91 32.42
CA PHE A 5 -21.17 -35.72 31.60
C PHE A 5 -20.35 -34.46 31.96
N SER A 6 -19.65 -34.45 33.10
CA SER A 6 -18.92 -33.26 33.55
C SER A 6 -17.53 -33.11 32.91
N ASN A 7 -16.96 -34.19 32.35
CA ASN A 7 -15.58 -34.17 31.80
C ASN A 7 -15.49 -33.91 30.31
N ILE A 8 -16.60 -33.94 29.59
CA ILE A 8 -16.60 -33.70 28.14
C ILE A 8 -16.66 -32.20 27.84
N ALA A 9 -17.32 -31.40 28.69
CA ALA A 9 -17.39 -29.93 28.51
C ALA A 9 -16.04 -29.23 28.76
N GLY A 10 -15.17 -29.80 29.61
CA GLY A 10 -13.83 -29.27 29.90
C GLY A 10 -12.80 -29.53 28.77
N LEU A 11 -12.99 -30.55 27.96
CA LEU A 11 -12.06 -30.95 26.89
C LEU A 11 -12.27 -30.21 25.56
N LEU A 12 -13.46 -29.62 25.37
CA LEU A 12 -13.74 -28.86 24.16
C LEU A 12 -13.22 -27.42 24.19
N LEU A 13 -12.80 -26.91 25.34
CA LEU A 13 -12.30 -25.54 25.49
C LEU A 13 -10.79 -25.38 25.20
N LEU A 14 -10.07 -26.47 24.98
CA LEU A 14 -8.61 -26.42 24.78
C LEU A 14 -8.15 -26.41 23.30
N PHE A 15 -9.07 -26.44 22.34
CA PHE A 15 -8.70 -26.47 20.91
C PHE A 15 -8.96 -25.15 20.14
N PHE A 16 -9.36 -24.08 20.81
CA PHE A 16 -9.22 -22.74 20.23
C PHE A 16 -7.81 -22.20 20.46
N SER A 17 -6.82 -22.96 20.04
CA SER A 17 -5.54 -22.39 19.71
C SER A 17 -5.80 -21.45 18.53
N SER A 18 -5.93 -20.16 18.81
CA SER A 18 -5.97 -19.14 17.77
C SER A 18 -4.72 -19.32 16.93
N ALA A 19 -4.84 -20.02 15.81
CA ALA A 19 -3.81 -19.98 14.78
C ALA A 19 -3.71 -18.50 14.37
N ARG A 20 -2.82 -17.77 15.03
CA ARG A 20 -2.52 -16.39 14.68
C ARG A 20 -1.82 -16.49 13.33
N ALA A 21 -2.59 -16.29 12.27
CA ALA A 21 -2.04 -16.27 10.94
C ALA A 21 -0.88 -15.28 10.94
N GLU A 22 0.28 -15.74 10.52
CA GLU A 22 1.46 -14.90 10.42
C GLU A 22 1.14 -13.77 9.44
N LYS A 23 1.39 -12.54 9.85
CA LYS A 23 1.06 -11.36 9.02
C LYS A 23 2.01 -11.36 7.82
N PRO A 24 1.51 -11.37 6.58
CA PRO A 24 2.37 -11.35 5.40
C PRO A 24 3.12 -10.03 5.29
N ASN A 25 4.33 -10.06 4.77
CA ASN A 25 5.01 -8.85 4.32
C ASN A 25 4.27 -8.26 3.10
N VAL A 26 4.21 -6.94 3.02
CA VAL A 26 3.55 -6.22 1.93
C VAL A 26 4.57 -5.34 1.22
N ILE A 27 4.71 -5.53 -0.08
CA ILE A 27 5.55 -4.70 -0.95
C ILE A 27 4.63 -3.99 -1.94
N LEU A 28 4.59 -2.66 -1.89
CA LEU A 28 3.88 -1.83 -2.84
C LEU A 28 4.88 -1.19 -3.79
N ILE A 29 4.75 -1.50 -5.08
CA ILE A 29 5.61 -0.94 -6.14
C ILE A 29 4.74 -0.06 -7.01
N MET A 30 5.14 1.20 -7.17
CA MET A 30 4.50 2.15 -8.06
C MET A 30 5.55 2.75 -8.99
N THR A 31 5.34 2.58 -10.28
CA THR A 31 6.14 3.23 -11.33
C THR A 31 5.74 4.70 -11.47
N ASP A 32 6.61 5.49 -12.12
CA ASP A 32 6.36 6.90 -12.40
C ASP A 32 6.42 7.11 -13.91
N ASP A 33 5.39 7.73 -14.47
CA ASP A 33 5.24 8.03 -15.90
C ASP A 33 5.42 6.82 -16.83
N GLN A 34 5.07 5.62 -16.37
CA GLN A 34 5.10 4.41 -17.19
C GLN A 34 3.83 4.31 -18.06
N GLY A 35 4.03 4.19 -19.38
CA GLY A 35 2.94 3.95 -20.30
C GLY A 35 2.39 2.52 -20.21
N TYR A 36 1.11 2.36 -20.52
CA TYR A 36 0.46 1.03 -20.53
C TYR A 36 1.20 0.03 -21.43
N GLY A 37 1.68 0.50 -22.58
CA GLY A 37 2.40 -0.33 -23.56
C GLY A 37 3.88 -0.59 -23.25
N ASP A 38 4.40 -0.16 -22.10
CA ASP A 38 5.83 -0.27 -21.78
C ASP A 38 6.22 -1.64 -21.17
N LEU A 39 5.30 -2.61 -21.21
CA LEU A 39 5.52 -3.96 -20.72
C LEU A 39 5.36 -4.99 -21.83
N GLY A 40 6.18 -6.05 -21.82
CA GLY A 40 6.08 -7.16 -22.75
C GLY A 40 4.72 -7.86 -22.68
N CYS A 41 4.20 -8.11 -21.48
CA CYS A 41 2.87 -8.70 -21.25
C CYS A 41 1.70 -7.83 -21.77
N HIS A 42 1.94 -6.57 -22.09
CA HIS A 42 0.98 -5.68 -22.75
C HIS A 42 1.21 -5.53 -24.26
N GLY A 43 2.08 -6.38 -24.83
CA GLY A 43 2.31 -6.43 -26.27
C GLY A 43 3.41 -5.50 -26.79
N ASN A 44 4.30 -4.98 -25.91
CA ASN A 44 5.43 -4.18 -26.38
C ASN A 44 6.36 -5.01 -27.25
N PRO A 45 6.61 -4.64 -28.51
CA PRO A 45 7.43 -5.45 -29.41
C PRO A 45 8.95 -5.32 -29.16
N ILE A 46 9.36 -4.24 -28.47
CA ILE A 46 10.77 -3.87 -28.30
C ILE A 46 11.26 -4.19 -26.88
N LEU A 47 10.52 -3.67 -25.89
CA LEU A 47 10.91 -3.82 -24.48
C LEU A 47 10.72 -5.27 -24.01
N LYS A 48 11.72 -5.76 -23.31
CA LYS A 48 11.70 -7.09 -22.71
C LYS A 48 11.61 -6.95 -21.20
N THR A 49 10.48 -7.40 -20.62
CA THR A 49 10.19 -7.29 -19.19
C THR A 49 9.91 -8.66 -18.55
N PRO A 50 10.84 -9.63 -18.67
CA PRO A 50 10.55 -11.04 -18.39
C PRO A 50 10.09 -11.28 -16.94
N ASN A 51 10.61 -10.54 -15.97
CA ASN A 51 10.22 -10.68 -14.56
C ASN A 51 8.82 -10.10 -14.30
N LEU A 52 8.47 -8.97 -14.91
CA LEU A 52 7.14 -8.39 -14.82
C LEU A 52 6.12 -9.22 -15.61
N ASP A 53 6.51 -9.75 -16.75
CA ASP A 53 5.67 -10.65 -17.56
C ASP A 53 5.36 -11.93 -16.78
N LYS A 54 6.35 -12.50 -16.08
CA LYS A 54 6.16 -13.64 -15.20
C LYS A 54 5.21 -13.28 -14.05
N LEU A 55 5.46 -12.19 -13.34
CA LEU A 55 4.57 -11.71 -12.25
C LEU A 55 3.14 -11.53 -12.76
N HIS A 56 2.97 -10.92 -13.93
CA HIS A 56 1.66 -10.75 -14.56
C HIS A 56 0.95 -12.10 -14.79
N SER A 57 1.66 -13.13 -15.23
CA SER A 57 1.08 -14.46 -15.48
C SER A 57 0.69 -15.23 -14.22
N GLU A 58 1.29 -14.90 -13.07
CA GLU A 58 1.12 -15.57 -11.78
C GLU A 58 0.22 -14.78 -10.80
N SER A 59 -0.27 -13.59 -11.20
CA SER A 59 -0.99 -12.67 -10.31
C SER A 59 -2.39 -12.32 -10.79
N VAL A 60 -3.18 -11.73 -9.89
CA VAL A 60 -4.47 -11.14 -10.24
C VAL A 60 -4.24 -9.77 -10.85
N ARG A 61 -4.86 -9.52 -11.99
CA ARG A 61 -4.84 -8.24 -12.67
C ARG A 61 -6.19 -7.53 -12.55
N PHE A 62 -6.16 -6.27 -12.16
CA PHE A 62 -7.32 -5.39 -12.23
C PHE A 62 -7.31 -4.64 -13.57
N THR A 63 -8.30 -4.92 -14.43
CA THR A 63 -8.39 -4.33 -15.79
C THR A 63 -8.97 -2.92 -15.79
N ASP A 64 -9.76 -2.59 -14.77
CA ASP A 64 -10.42 -1.29 -14.57
C ASP A 64 -9.86 -0.53 -13.37
N PHE A 65 -8.55 -0.57 -13.19
CA PHE A 65 -7.88 0.21 -12.16
C PHE A 65 -7.44 1.56 -12.72
N HIS A 66 -8.13 2.61 -12.35
CA HIS A 66 -7.89 3.96 -12.83
C HIS A 66 -7.05 4.77 -11.85
N VAL A 67 -6.14 5.56 -12.37
CA VAL A 67 -5.31 6.50 -11.63
C VAL A 67 -5.61 7.93 -12.09
N SER A 68 -5.20 8.92 -11.32
CA SER A 68 -5.25 10.31 -11.76
C SER A 68 -4.22 10.56 -12.87
N PRO A 69 -4.41 11.57 -13.73
CA PRO A 69 -3.50 11.84 -14.86
C PRO A 69 -2.13 12.42 -14.42
N PHE A 70 -1.91 12.61 -13.14
CA PHE A 70 -0.68 13.18 -12.57
C PHE A 70 -0.20 12.37 -11.36
N CYS A 71 1.11 12.45 -11.10
CA CYS A 71 1.78 11.72 -10.04
C CYS A 71 1.27 12.08 -8.63
N THR A 72 1.21 13.36 -8.27
CA THR A 72 0.79 13.79 -6.92
C THR A 72 -0.62 13.32 -6.55
N PRO A 73 -1.69 13.57 -7.33
CA PRO A 73 -3.01 13.12 -6.95
C PRO A 73 -3.16 11.60 -6.92
N THR A 74 -2.48 10.88 -7.81
CA THR A 74 -2.43 9.41 -7.79
C THR A 74 -1.79 8.90 -6.50
N ARG A 75 -0.65 9.49 -6.11
CA ARG A 75 0.07 9.12 -4.87
C ARG A 75 -0.77 9.44 -3.63
N ALA A 76 -1.41 10.60 -3.60
CA ALA A 76 -2.27 11.00 -2.49
C ALA A 76 -3.46 10.04 -2.33
N ALA A 77 -4.13 9.69 -3.42
CA ALA A 77 -5.23 8.73 -3.39
C ALA A 77 -4.78 7.35 -2.92
N LEU A 78 -3.66 6.85 -3.45
CA LEU A 78 -3.10 5.56 -3.06
C LEU A 78 -2.72 5.52 -1.58
N MET A 79 -2.08 6.58 -1.08
CA MET A 79 -1.63 6.64 0.31
C MET A 79 -2.77 6.81 1.30
N SER A 80 -3.80 7.58 0.98
CA SER A 80 -4.88 7.93 1.92
C SER A 80 -6.16 7.10 1.74
N GLY A 81 -6.35 6.48 0.58
CA GLY A 81 -7.64 5.87 0.20
C GLY A 81 -8.73 6.89 -0.14
N ASN A 82 -8.42 8.19 -0.14
CA ASN A 82 -9.36 9.27 -0.37
C ASN A 82 -9.22 9.85 -1.79
N HIS A 83 -10.31 10.46 -2.27
CA HIS A 83 -10.27 11.19 -3.54
C HIS A 83 -9.26 12.36 -3.46
N PRO A 84 -8.40 12.56 -4.49
CA PRO A 84 -7.34 13.58 -4.44
C PRO A 84 -7.83 14.99 -4.12
N GLY A 85 -9.04 15.33 -4.55
CA GLY A 85 -9.65 16.64 -4.28
C GLY A 85 -9.85 16.98 -2.82
N VAL A 86 -9.92 15.98 -1.92
CA VAL A 86 -10.07 16.21 -0.48
C VAL A 86 -8.75 16.11 0.27
N THR A 87 -7.73 15.53 -0.33
CA THR A 87 -6.42 15.31 0.33
C THR A 87 -5.53 16.55 0.39
N GLY A 88 -5.86 17.60 -0.36
CA GLY A 88 -5.01 18.77 -0.56
C GLY A 88 -3.96 18.61 -1.65
N ALA A 89 -3.58 17.38 -1.98
CA ALA A 89 -2.55 17.04 -2.96
C ALA A 89 -3.18 16.64 -4.32
N TYR A 90 -3.77 17.60 -5.00
CA TYR A 90 -4.53 17.36 -6.23
C TYR A 90 -3.88 17.91 -7.51
N ARG A 91 -2.69 18.52 -7.40
CA ARG A 91 -1.89 19.02 -8.52
C ARG A 91 -0.40 18.82 -8.24
N THR A 92 0.41 18.90 -9.29
CA THR A 92 1.87 18.72 -9.24
C THR A 92 2.64 20.01 -8.98
N SER A 93 1.97 21.15 -8.82
CA SER A 93 2.61 22.46 -8.72
C SER A 93 1.83 23.43 -7.83
N ALA A 94 2.43 24.60 -7.57
CA ALA A 94 1.80 25.74 -6.88
C ALA A 94 1.32 25.42 -5.45
N GLY A 95 2.12 24.70 -4.66
CA GLY A 95 1.81 24.38 -3.26
C GLY A 95 0.68 23.36 -3.07
N ARG A 96 0.15 22.80 -4.16
CA ARG A 96 -0.93 21.80 -4.16
C ARG A 96 -0.43 20.37 -4.26
N THR A 97 0.82 20.17 -3.94
CA THR A 97 1.50 18.87 -3.83
C THR A 97 1.51 18.34 -2.40
N MET A 98 1.09 19.16 -1.45
CA MET A 98 1.13 18.79 -0.02
C MET A 98 -0.21 18.17 0.39
N MET A 99 -0.13 16.94 0.83
CA MET A 99 -1.28 16.26 1.43
C MET A 99 -1.57 16.83 2.83
N HIS A 100 -2.83 17.05 3.14
CA HIS A 100 -3.23 17.58 4.45
C HIS A 100 -2.66 16.74 5.60
N PRO A 101 -2.12 17.38 6.66
CA PRO A 101 -1.56 16.64 7.81
C PRO A 101 -2.56 15.72 8.52
N SER A 102 -3.86 16.02 8.42
CA SER A 102 -4.94 15.20 8.99
C SER A 102 -5.19 13.89 8.26
N GLU A 103 -4.70 13.76 7.02
CA GLU A 103 -4.89 12.52 6.26
C GLU A 103 -4.05 11.38 6.86
N LYS A 104 -4.69 10.28 7.21
CA LYS A 104 -3.99 9.03 7.52
C LYS A 104 -3.50 8.37 6.24
N THR A 105 -2.31 7.80 6.28
CA THR A 105 -1.74 7.06 5.15
C THR A 105 -1.77 5.56 5.41
N LEU A 106 -1.57 4.78 4.36
CA LEU A 106 -1.32 3.34 4.46
C LEU A 106 -0.20 3.01 5.47
N ALA A 107 0.87 3.83 5.50
CA ALA A 107 1.97 3.62 6.43
C ALA A 107 1.52 3.75 7.90
N HIS A 108 0.64 4.71 8.23
CA HIS A 108 0.05 4.78 9.56
C HIS A 108 -0.76 3.53 9.88
N LEU A 109 -1.61 3.06 8.96
CA LEU A 109 -2.43 1.87 9.17
C LEU A 109 -1.56 0.62 9.40
N PHE A 110 -0.51 0.44 8.62
CA PHE A 110 0.41 -0.67 8.81
C PHE A 110 1.17 -0.57 10.13
N ALA A 111 1.67 0.61 10.49
CA ALA A 111 2.36 0.83 11.76
C ALA A 111 1.45 0.58 12.97
N GLU A 112 0.21 1.08 12.95
CA GLU A 112 -0.81 0.84 13.97
C GLU A 112 -1.14 -0.65 14.13
N ASN A 113 -0.93 -1.43 13.07
CA ASN A 113 -1.10 -2.88 13.08
C ASN A 113 0.21 -3.65 13.34
N GLY A 114 1.27 -3.00 13.81
CA GLY A 114 2.52 -3.62 14.23
C GLY A 114 3.45 -4.03 13.09
N TYR A 115 3.28 -3.48 11.89
CA TYR A 115 4.26 -3.61 10.82
C TYR A 115 5.37 -2.57 10.97
N LYS A 116 6.57 -2.93 10.52
CA LYS A 116 7.60 -1.95 10.20
C LYS A 116 7.31 -1.38 8.82
N THR A 117 7.42 -0.06 8.70
CA THR A 117 7.08 0.65 7.46
C THR A 117 8.31 1.35 6.90
N GLY A 118 8.58 1.11 5.64
CA GLY A 118 9.70 1.72 4.92
C GLY A 118 9.27 2.23 3.56
N MET A 119 9.97 3.24 3.06
CA MET A 119 9.75 3.79 1.73
C MET A 119 11.08 4.10 1.05
N THR A 120 11.16 3.83 -0.24
CA THR A 120 12.25 4.29 -1.09
C THR A 120 11.71 4.84 -2.39
N GLY A 121 12.30 5.94 -2.89
CA GLY A 121 11.94 6.55 -4.18
C GLY A 121 11.14 7.84 -4.07
N LYS A 122 10.30 8.12 -5.09
CA LYS A 122 9.57 9.37 -5.20
C LYS A 122 8.41 9.46 -4.22
N TRP A 123 8.37 10.55 -3.44
CA TRP A 123 7.27 10.88 -2.52
C TRP A 123 6.21 11.80 -3.14
N HIS A 124 6.59 13.01 -3.45
CA HIS A 124 5.78 14.07 -4.10
C HIS A 124 4.47 14.44 -3.38
N LEU A 125 4.45 14.36 -2.05
CA LEU A 125 3.29 14.74 -1.22
C LEU A 125 3.64 15.77 -0.14
N GLY A 126 4.78 16.46 -0.31
CA GLY A 126 5.32 17.50 0.55
C GLY A 126 6.72 17.18 1.07
N ASP A 127 7.58 18.21 1.10
CA ASP A 127 9.01 18.06 1.32
C ASP A 127 9.47 18.50 2.72
N ASN A 128 8.62 19.26 3.41
CA ASN A 128 8.91 19.80 4.73
C ASN A 128 7.98 19.17 5.77
N ALA A 129 8.39 19.18 7.02
CA ALA A 129 7.50 18.81 8.12
C ALA A 129 6.21 19.69 8.11
N PRO A 130 5.04 19.12 8.33
CA PRO A 130 4.72 17.73 8.71
C PRO A 130 4.36 16.83 7.53
N HIS A 131 4.90 17.06 6.34
CA HIS A 131 4.47 16.40 5.10
C HIS A 131 5.47 15.34 4.57
N ARG A 132 6.66 15.21 5.19
CA ARG A 132 7.68 14.23 4.77
C ARG A 132 7.18 12.80 5.02
N PRO A 133 7.71 11.79 4.32
CA PRO A 133 7.34 10.39 4.57
C PRO A 133 7.45 9.98 6.04
N GLN A 134 8.49 10.42 6.76
CA GLN A 134 8.68 10.15 8.18
C GLN A 134 7.58 10.75 9.06
N ASP A 135 7.06 11.90 8.67
CA ASP A 135 5.94 12.55 9.36
C ASP A 135 4.61 11.89 9.01
N ARG A 136 4.61 11.01 8.01
CA ARG A 136 3.42 10.39 7.40
C ARG A 136 3.37 8.87 7.60
N GLY A 137 4.02 8.36 8.64
CA GLY A 137 3.91 6.98 9.10
C GLY A 137 4.98 6.02 8.59
N PHE A 138 5.93 6.47 7.79
CA PHE A 138 7.09 5.67 7.41
C PHE A 138 8.21 5.81 8.45
N GLN A 139 8.61 4.70 9.06
CA GLN A 139 9.68 4.65 10.05
C GLN A 139 11.06 4.84 9.41
N ASP A 140 11.23 4.26 8.22
CA ASP A 140 12.44 4.39 7.42
C ASP A 140 12.08 4.98 6.06
N ALA A 141 12.81 6.00 5.60
CA ALA A 141 12.55 6.59 4.29
C ALA A 141 13.83 7.14 3.63
N VAL A 142 14.06 6.69 2.39
CA VAL A 142 15.03 7.24 1.46
C VAL A 142 14.28 7.73 0.23
N TRP A 143 14.13 9.04 0.09
CA TRP A 143 13.17 9.58 -0.85
C TRP A 143 13.67 10.86 -1.57
N HIS A 144 12.98 11.19 -2.66
CA HIS A 144 13.14 12.41 -3.43
C HIS A 144 11.76 12.97 -3.84
N ARG A 145 11.75 14.17 -4.38
CA ARG A 145 10.55 14.77 -5.00
C ARG A 145 10.03 13.96 -6.17
#